data_135946f9781bc2078974c6a21591c4b7
#
_entry.id   135946f9781bc2078974c6a21591c4b7
#
_cell.length_a   1.000
_cell.length_b   1.000
_cell.length_c   1.000
_cell.angle_alpha   90.00
_cell.angle_beta   90.00
_cell.angle_gamma   90.00
#
_symmetry.space_group_name_H-M   'P 1'
#
loop_
_entity.id
_entity.type
_entity.pdbx_description
1 polymer ?
#
loop_
_entity_poly.entity_id
_entity_poly.type
_entity_poly.pdbx_seq_one_letter_code
_entity_poly.pdbx_strand_id
1 'polypeptide(L)'
;MINLLSAATSVPKTVFRTSELVGSLMHKLSPELINTIGTLGVDQRYSVLDNYPEFLAGKPTRATSSTTELGVEATERCIHEWGGDPNRIGLLVAATNTPDQMLPCLASEIMGKTHGLLSRSLRTVSMQAQGCSVLLKSIEVAQW
;
A
#
# COMPACT_ATOMS: atom_id res chain seq x y z
N MET A 1 0.12 20.39 18.38
CA MET A 1 0.00 20.69 16.93
C MET A 1 0.83 19.64 16.20
N ILE A 2 0.26 18.99 15.17
CA ILE A 2 0.97 18.00 14.35
C ILE A 2 1.43 18.70 13.08
N ASN A 3 2.66 18.44 12.66
CA ASN A 3 3.20 18.92 11.39
C ASN A 3 3.52 17.72 10.50
N LEU A 4 3.07 17.74 9.25
CA LEU A 4 3.50 16.81 8.21
C LEU A 4 4.83 17.35 7.64
N LEU A 5 5.91 16.60 7.81
CA LEU A 5 7.25 16.99 7.39
C LEU A 5 7.62 16.47 6.01
N SER A 6 7.13 15.30 5.65
CA SER A 6 7.38 14.66 4.35
C SER A 6 6.25 13.68 4.03
N ALA A 7 6.09 13.38 2.74
CA ALA A 7 5.17 12.35 2.25
C ALA A 7 5.75 11.74 0.97
N ALA A 8 5.74 10.42 0.88
CA ALA A 8 6.18 9.70 -0.31
C ALA A 8 5.21 8.57 -0.66
N THR A 9 5.26 8.13 -1.90
CA THR A 9 4.42 7.05 -2.40
C THR A 9 5.26 5.99 -3.09
N SER A 10 4.82 4.73 -3.01
CA SER A 10 5.28 3.64 -3.85
C SER A 10 4.07 2.91 -4.42
N VAL A 11 4.12 2.60 -5.70
CA VAL A 11 3.07 1.88 -6.42
C VAL A 11 3.67 0.74 -7.22
N PRO A 12 2.93 -0.35 -7.44
CA PRO A 12 3.38 -1.44 -8.30
C PRO A 12 3.71 -0.96 -9.72
N LYS A 13 4.61 -1.67 -10.40
CA LYS A 13 5.02 -1.33 -11.78
C LYS A 13 3.95 -1.67 -12.81
N THR A 14 3.10 -2.66 -12.53
CA THR A 14 2.04 -3.08 -13.44
C THR A 14 0.90 -2.06 -13.40
N VAL A 15 0.58 -1.51 -14.56
CA VAL A 15 -0.52 -0.56 -14.76
C VAL A 15 -1.49 -1.15 -15.77
N PHE A 16 -2.77 -0.99 -15.55
CA PHE A 16 -3.82 -1.34 -16.49
C PHE A 16 -4.93 -0.29 -16.49
N ARG A 17 -5.64 -0.21 -17.62
CA ARG A 17 -6.76 0.73 -17.74
C ARG A 17 -8.05 0.12 -17.19
N THR A 18 -8.90 0.96 -16.63
CA THR A 18 -10.24 0.54 -16.19
C THR A 18 -11.05 -0.08 -17.34
N SER A 19 -10.88 0.43 -18.58
CA SER A 19 -11.52 -0.14 -19.76
C SER A 19 -11.07 -1.57 -20.09
N GLU A 20 -9.81 -1.91 -19.85
CA GLU A 20 -9.28 -3.28 -20.04
C GLU A 20 -9.89 -4.22 -19.00
N LEU A 21 -10.00 -3.76 -17.75
CA LEU A 21 -10.65 -4.49 -16.68
C LEU A 21 -12.12 -4.77 -17.01
N VAL A 22 -12.86 -3.74 -17.39
CA VAL A 22 -14.27 -3.87 -17.77
C VAL A 22 -14.41 -4.81 -18.96
N GLY A 23 -13.57 -4.66 -19.99
CA GLY A 23 -13.56 -5.53 -21.17
C GLY A 23 -13.38 -7.00 -20.83
N SER A 24 -12.47 -7.33 -19.91
CA SER A 24 -12.21 -8.71 -19.48
C SER A 24 -13.36 -9.32 -18.66
N LEU A 25 -14.21 -8.50 -18.06
CA LEU A 25 -15.30 -8.91 -17.16
C LEU A 25 -16.70 -8.67 -17.75
N MET A 26 -16.82 -8.14 -18.96
CA MET A 26 -18.12 -7.76 -19.56
C MET A 26 -19.18 -8.86 -19.49
N HIS A 27 -18.75 -10.12 -19.63
CA HIS A 27 -19.65 -11.29 -19.56
C HIS A 27 -20.14 -11.62 -18.13
N LYS A 28 -19.53 -11.02 -17.11
CA LYS A 28 -19.84 -11.23 -15.68
C LYS A 28 -20.49 -10.03 -15.01
N LEU A 29 -20.45 -8.87 -15.66
CA LEU A 29 -20.94 -7.61 -15.08
C LEU A 29 -22.29 -7.20 -15.70
N SER A 30 -23.19 -6.65 -14.88
CA SER A 30 -24.41 -6.02 -15.40
C SER A 30 -24.07 -4.70 -16.13
N PRO A 31 -24.90 -4.28 -17.11
CA PRO A 31 -24.73 -2.99 -17.80
C PRO A 31 -24.67 -1.79 -16.83
N GLU A 32 -25.46 -1.83 -15.76
CA GLU A 32 -25.49 -0.79 -14.72
C GLU A 32 -24.16 -0.70 -13.98
N LEU A 33 -23.56 -1.85 -13.64
CA LEU A 33 -22.27 -1.89 -12.97
C LEU A 33 -21.14 -1.40 -13.88
N ILE A 34 -21.16 -1.77 -15.17
CA ILE A 34 -20.23 -1.27 -16.17
C ILE A 34 -20.30 0.26 -16.26
N ASN A 35 -21.51 0.81 -16.34
CA ASN A 35 -21.72 2.26 -16.36
C ASN A 35 -21.22 2.92 -15.08
N THR A 36 -21.52 2.35 -13.91
CA THR A 36 -21.05 2.85 -12.61
C THR A 36 -19.53 2.88 -12.56
N ILE A 37 -18.84 1.81 -12.97
CA ILE A 37 -17.39 1.76 -13.02
C ILE A 37 -16.82 2.86 -13.94
N GLY A 38 -17.46 3.10 -15.10
CA GLY A 38 -17.06 4.15 -16.03
C GLY A 38 -17.23 5.58 -15.48
N THR A 39 -18.18 5.79 -14.57
CA THR A 39 -18.45 7.12 -13.97
C THR A 39 -17.59 7.41 -12.72
N LEU A 40 -16.83 6.44 -12.19
CA LEU A 40 -15.98 6.64 -11.02
C LEU A 40 -14.77 7.56 -11.26
N GLY A 41 -14.45 7.93 -12.50
CA GLY A 41 -13.34 8.80 -12.83
C GLY A 41 -11.96 8.19 -12.56
N VAL A 42 -11.86 6.85 -12.48
CA VAL A 42 -10.61 6.12 -12.27
C VAL A 42 -10.18 5.47 -13.58
N ASP A 43 -9.29 6.12 -14.30
CA ASP A 43 -8.85 5.66 -15.63
C ASP A 43 -7.76 4.58 -15.56
N GLN A 44 -6.87 4.68 -14.58
CA GLN A 44 -5.73 3.77 -14.40
C GLN A 44 -5.73 3.14 -13.01
N ARG A 45 -5.23 1.91 -12.94
CA ARG A 45 -5.06 1.15 -11.69
C ARG A 45 -3.70 0.50 -11.67
N TYR A 46 -3.12 0.39 -10.48
CA TYR A 46 -1.89 -0.32 -10.22
C TYR A 46 -2.19 -1.68 -9.60
N SER A 47 -1.41 -2.69 -9.95
CA SER A 47 -1.57 -4.04 -9.41
C SER A 47 -0.22 -4.65 -9.05
N VAL A 48 -0.19 -5.35 -7.93
CA VAL A 48 0.92 -6.23 -7.57
C VAL A 48 0.99 -7.50 -8.43
N LEU A 49 -0.07 -7.81 -9.17
CA LEU A 49 -0.10 -8.93 -10.11
C LEU A 49 0.36 -8.48 -11.49
N ASP A 50 1.07 -9.36 -12.20
CA ASP A 50 1.55 -9.12 -13.57
C ASP A 50 0.41 -8.95 -14.58
N ASN A 51 -0.71 -9.64 -14.39
CA ASN A 51 -1.90 -9.50 -15.21
C ASN A 51 -3.20 -9.62 -14.37
N TYR A 52 -3.64 -8.52 -13.79
CA TYR A 52 -4.84 -8.50 -12.97
C TYR A 52 -6.15 -8.81 -13.73
N PRO A 53 -6.38 -8.36 -14.98
CA PRO A 53 -7.54 -8.76 -15.76
C PRO A 53 -7.62 -10.28 -15.99
N GLU A 54 -6.51 -10.95 -16.24
CA GLU A 54 -6.49 -12.41 -16.37
C GLU A 54 -6.74 -13.14 -15.06
N PHE A 55 -6.21 -12.62 -13.94
CA PHE A 55 -6.54 -13.12 -12.61
C PHE A 55 -8.05 -13.10 -12.35
N LEU A 56 -8.73 -12.02 -12.68
CA LEU A 56 -10.18 -11.92 -12.54
C LEU A 56 -10.95 -12.87 -13.49
N ALA A 57 -10.35 -13.23 -14.60
CA ALA A 57 -10.85 -14.27 -15.51
C ALA A 57 -10.55 -15.71 -15.03
N GLY A 58 -9.91 -15.89 -13.86
CA GLY A 58 -9.59 -17.17 -13.26
C GLY A 58 -8.31 -17.81 -13.80
N LYS A 59 -7.46 -17.05 -14.50
CA LYS A 59 -6.18 -17.55 -14.99
C LYS A 59 -5.08 -17.37 -13.93
N PRO A 60 -4.06 -18.22 -13.91
CA PRO A 60 -2.92 -18.06 -13.01
C PRO A 60 -2.14 -16.80 -13.36
N THR A 61 -1.74 -16.06 -12.33
CA THR A 61 -0.95 -14.83 -12.42
C THR A 61 0.18 -14.88 -11.39
N ARG A 62 1.17 -14.02 -11.56
CA ARG A 62 2.33 -13.92 -10.68
C ARG A 62 2.32 -12.58 -9.95
N ALA A 63 2.61 -12.60 -8.66
CA ALA A 63 2.90 -11.39 -7.91
C ALA A 63 4.28 -10.82 -8.29
N THR A 64 4.34 -9.53 -8.59
CA THR A 64 5.55 -8.79 -8.99
C THR A 64 6.12 -7.93 -7.87
N SER A 65 5.32 -7.68 -6.83
CA SER A 65 5.72 -6.98 -5.61
C SER A 65 4.80 -7.39 -4.46
N SER A 66 5.22 -7.06 -3.25
CA SER A 66 4.47 -7.31 -2.02
C SER A 66 4.09 -6.01 -1.32
N THR A 67 3.14 -6.08 -0.39
CA THR A 67 2.77 -4.95 0.48
C THR A 67 3.99 -4.45 1.28
N THR A 68 4.80 -5.38 1.76
CA THR A 68 6.02 -5.06 2.49
C THR A 68 7.05 -4.33 1.63
N GLU A 69 7.32 -4.79 0.40
CA GLU A 69 8.25 -4.13 -0.51
C GLU A 69 7.83 -2.71 -0.84
N LEU A 70 6.55 -2.49 -1.14
CA LEU A 70 6.01 -1.15 -1.38
C LEU A 70 6.11 -0.26 -0.13
N GLY A 71 5.86 -0.84 1.05
CA GLY A 71 6.01 -0.13 2.33
C GLY A 71 7.45 0.27 2.62
N VAL A 72 8.41 -0.60 2.36
CA VAL A 72 9.86 -0.31 2.49
C VAL A 72 10.24 0.83 1.55
N GLU A 73 9.92 0.72 0.26
CA GLU A 73 10.26 1.73 -0.74
C GLU A 73 9.66 3.11 -0.40
N ALA A 74 8.39 3.15 0.00
CA ALA A 74 7.74 4.40 0.41
C ALA A 74 8.39 4.99 1.66
N THR A 75 8.78 4.15 2.63
CA THR A 75 9.45 4.59 3.86
C THR A 75 10.82 5.17 3.57
N GLU A 76 11.64 4.50 2.76
CA GLU A 76 12.99 4.96 2.38
C GLU A 76 12.92 6.29 1.63
N ARG A 77 12.01 6.42 0.66
CA ARG A 77 11.77 7.67 -0.07
C ARG A 77 11.34 8.80 0.86
N CYS A 78 10.39 8.53 1.76
CA CYS A 78 9.88 9.53 2.69
C CYS A 78 10.98 10.06 3.62
N ILE A 79 11.83 9.18 4.14
CA ILE A 79 12.95 9.56 5.00
C ILE A 79 13.99 10.37 4.21
N HIS A 80 14.30 9.93 2.99
CA HIS A 80 15.23 10.65 2.11
C HIS A 80 14.73 12.06 1.77
N GLU A 81 13.46 12.20 1.40
CA GLU A 81 12.84 13.50 1.09
C GLU A 81 12.75 14.42 2.31
N TRP A 82 12.53 13.83 3.50
CA TRP A 82 12.55 14.58 4.75
C TRP A 82 13.94 15.19 5.02
N GLY A 83 15.02 14.47 4.72
CA GLY A 83 16.40 14.93 4.90
C GLY A 83 16.84 15.12 6.36
N GLY A 84 16.02 14.69 7.32
CA GLY A 84 16.34 14.74 8.74
C GLY A 84 17.13 13.52 9.21
N ASP A 85 17.51 13.51 10.48
CA ASP A 85 18.21 12.39 11.11
C ASP A 85 17.24 11.22 11.38
N PRO A 86 17.37 10.04 10.75
CA PRO A 86 16.50 8.89 10.97
C PRO A 86 16.49 8.40 12.43
N ASN A 87 17.53 8.65 13.21
CA ASN A 87 17.57 8.28 14.64
C ASN A 87 16.57 9.07 15.49
N ARG A 88 16.04 10.16 14.97
CA ARG A 88 14.97 10.95 15.62
C ARG A 88 13.57 10.36 15.40
N ILE A 89 13.42 9.35 14.58
CA ILE A 89 12.16 8.66 14.39
C ILE A 89 11.91 7.75 15.59
N GLY A 90 10.89 8.04 16.38
CA GLY A 90 10.58 7.32 17.62
C GLY A 90 9.51 6.23 17.48
N LEU A 91 8.71 6.29 16.41
CA LEU A 91 7.60 5.37 16.18
C LEU A 91 7.39 5.13 14.69
N LEU A 92 7.19 3.88 14.30
CA LEU A 92 6.70 3.45 12.99
C LEU A 92 5.30 2.85 13.15
N VAL A 93 4.32 3.47 12.53
CA VAL A 93 2.97 2.91 12.42
C VAL A 93 2.76 2.41 11.00
N ALA A 94 2.59 1.11 10.83
CA ALA A 94 2.26 0.52 9.54
C ALA A 94 0.81 0.01 9.55
N ALA A 95 0.05 0.40 8.53
CA ALA A 95 -1.37 0.07 8.44
C ALA A 95 -1.70 -0.55 7.09
N THR A 96 -2.40 -1.67 7.09
CA THR A 96 -2.86 -2.35 5.88
C THR A 96 -4.09 -3.21 6.16
N ASN A 97 -4.92 -3.43 5.14
CA ASN A 97 -5.99 -4.42 5.19
C ASN A 97 -5.56 -5.75 4.53
N THR A 98 -4.43 -5.75 3.82
CA THR A 98 -3.93 -6.89 3.04
C THR A 98 -2.45 -7.13 3.34
N PRO A 99 -2.10 -7.60 4.55
CA PRO A 99 -0.72 -7.92 4.88
C PRO A 99 -0.24 -9.13 4.06
N ASP A 100 1.04 -9.17 3.73
CA ASP A 100 1.64 -10.33 3.06
C ASP A 100 1.63 -11.56 3.98
N GLN A 101 1.75 -11.34 5.29
CA GLN A 101 1.72 -12.35 6.33
C GLN A 101 1.28 -11.76 7.69
N MET A 102 0.89 -12.62 8.61
CA MET A 102 0.47 -12.19 9.94
C MET A 102 1.66 -11.89 10.85
N LEU A 103 2.70 -12.71 10.78
CA LEU A 103 3.93 -12.61 11.59
C LEU A 103 5.16 -12.94 10.73
N PRO A 104 6.24 -12.14 10.83
CA PRO A 104 6.31 -10.85 11.51
C PRO A 104 5.27 -9.85 10.97
N CYS A 105 4.82 -8.92 11.81
CA CYS A 105 3.85 -7.91 11.37
C CYS A 105 4.50 -6.87 10.44
N LEU A 106 3.69 -6.18 9.63
CA LEU A 106 4.15 -5.27 8.57
C LEU A 106 5.16 -4.22 9.07
N ALA A 107 4.93 -3.60 10.23
CA ALA A 107 5.86 -2.60 10.75
C ALA A 107 7.23 -3.19 11.10
N SER A 108 7.26 -4.41 11.65
CA SER A 108 8.52 -5.12 11.94
C SER A 108 9.25 -5.53 10.66
N GLU A 109 8.51 -5.96 9.63
CA GLU A 109 9.05 -6.28 8.32
C GLU A 109 9.69 -5.06 7.66
N ILE A 110 8.98 -3.91 7.63
CA ILE A 110 9.49 -2.65 7.08
C ILE A 110 10.75 -2.25 7.83
N MET A 111 10.70 -2.21 9.17
CA MET A 111 11.88 -1.88 9.99
C MET A 111 13.08 -2.78 9.70
N GLY A 112 12.86 -4.08 9.57
CA GLY A 112 13.92 -5.06 9.30
C GLY A 112 14.53 -4.94 7.89
N LYS A 113 13.70 -4.56 6.90
CA LYS A 113 14.12 -4.51 5.48
C LYS A 113 14.62 -3.13 5.01
N THR A 114 14.53 -2.10 5.82
CA THR A 114 15.12 -0.77 5.52
C THR A 114 16.63 -0.69 5.73
N HIS A 115 17.31 -1.84 5.75
CA HIS A 115 18.80 -1.96 5.75
C HIS A 115 19.51 -1.09 6.79
N GLY A 116 18.93 -0.94 7.97
CA GLY A 116 19.50 -0.16 9.07
C GLY A 116 19.21 1.34 9.01
N LEU A 117 18.43 1.81 8.05
CA LEU A 117 17.97 3.19 8.00
C LEU A 117 17.11 3.55 9.22
N LEU A 118 16.29 2.61 9.70
CA LEU A 118 15.51 2.74 10.93
C LEU A 118 16.22 2.05 12.09
N SER A 119 16.27 2.71 13.26
CA SER A 119 16.83 2.16 14.47
C SER A 119 16.10 0.89 14.91
N ARG A 120 16.85 -0.13 15.36
CA ARG A 120 16.24 -1.34 15.96
C ARG A 120 15.53 -1.10 17.30
N SER A 121 15.78 0.03 17.94
CA SER A 121 15.08 0.46 19.16
C SER A 121 13.78 1.22 18.85
N LEU A 122 13.45 1.43 17.58
CA LEU A 122 12.23 2.08 17.16
C LEU A 122 11.00 1.29 17.64
N ARG A 123 10.03 2.00 18.20
CA ARG A 123 8.73 1.39 18.53
C ARG A 123 7.94 1.15 17.25
N THR A 124 7.31 -0.01 17.15
CA THR A 124 6.52 -0.38 15.97
C THR A 124 5.08 -0.69 16.37
N VAL A 125 4.14 -0.22 15.56
CA VAL A 125 2.72 -0.56 15.67
C VAL A 125 2.23 -1.00 14.29
N SER A 126 1.62 -2.17 14.22
CA SER A 126 0.92 -2.63 13.01
C SER A 126 -0.59 -2.61 13.23
N MET A 127 -1.31 -2.01 12.30
CA MET A 127 -2.76 -1.93 12.31
C MET A 127 -3.32 -2.65 11.09
N GLN A 128 -4.27 -3.56 11.31
CA GLN A 128 -4.85 -4.38 10.26
C GLN A 128 -6.38 -4.42 10.38
N ALA A 129 -7.05 -4.73 9.27
CA ALA A 129 -8.49 -4.95 9.21
C ALA A 129 -9.34 -3.78 9.75
N GLN A 130 -8.87 -2.54 9.58
CA GLN A 130 -9.57 -1.32 10.02
C GLN A 130 -10.32 -0.61 8.89
N GLY A 131 -10.36 -1.20 7.68
CA GLY A 131 -10.96 -0.58 6.50
C GLY A 131 -10.30 0.75 6.12
N CYS A 132 -11.04 1.61 5.42
CA CYS A 132 -10.51 2.88 4.91
C CYS A 132 -10.18 3.91 6.02
N SER A 133 -10.68 3.71 7.24
CA SER A 133 -10.41 4.61 8.38
C SER A 133 -9.00 4.41 8.99
N VAL A 134 -8.26 3.39 8.56
CA VAL A 134 -6.96 3.03 9.13
C VAL A 134 -5.95 4.18 9.10
N LEU A 135 -5.96 5.01 8.05
CA LEU A 135 -5.05 6.16 7.97
C LEU A 135 -5.29 7.16 9.11
N LEU A 136 -6.54 7.54 9.35
CA LEU A 136 -6.88 8.49 10.43
C LEU A 136 -6.53 7.91 11.80
N LYS A 137 -6.83 6.63 12.03
CA LYS A 137 -6.47 5.93 13.26
C LYS A 137 -4.95 5.82 13.44
N SER A 138 -4.19 5.66 12.36
CA SER A 138 -2.72 5.63 12.43
C SER A 138 -2.14 6.98 12.86
N ILE A 139 -2.72 8.08 12.38
CA ILE A 139 -2.35 9.43 12.80
C ILE A 139 -2.70 9.63 14.29
N GLU A 140 -3.85 9.17 14.74
CA GLU A 140 -4.24 9.23 16.14
C GLU A 140 -3.26 8.46 17.04
N VAL A 141 -2.90 7.23 16.67
CA VAL A 141 -1.91 6.42 17.39
C VAL A 141 -0.53 7.11 17.42
N ALA A 142 -0.14 7.78 16.35
CA ALA A 142 1.13 8.51 16.29
C ALA A 142 1.18 9.76 17.20
N GLN A 143 0.05 10.18 17.77
CA GLN A 143 -0.04 11.30 18.70
C GLN A 143 0.19 10.90 20.16
N TRP A 144 0.10 9.61 20.49
CA TRP A 144 0.28 9.09 21.86
C TRP A 144 1.77 8.95 22.20
#